data_597336acc216caa3eeaec42a7fd308b4
#
_entry.id   597336acc216caa3eeaec42a7fd308b4
#
_cell.length_a   1.000
_cell.length_b   1.000
_cell.length_c   1.000
_cell.angle_alpha   90.00
_cell.angle_beta   90.00
_cell.angle_gamma   90.00
#
_symmetry.space_group_name_H-M   'P 1'
#
loop_
_entity.id
_entity.type
_entity.pdbx_description
1 polymer ?
#
loop_
_entity_poly.entity_id
_entity_poly.type
_entity_poly.pdbx_seq_one_letter_code
_entity_poly.pdbx_strand_id
1 'polypeptide(L)'
;MTKYTILKLKNINIEERLKQFTPQQGNLTIKDFNIDFAYLILHFVLQQMANRIEKDGHANLYDEYNRLSSIKLESYNKNYRFHIRYLCENFPNIGNILARANYSENKCYGYRLRYFYYWEQLEPYVITDRLLVKKLNNENRLVLKPEVEKNFEFLTEYFNPKRLTIQFQEALNHNSDILEEKGNMKNYLVNAFKILKIQNGTYYMSHNPKTDGRFHSNITGFSKEFRPFLRFDGEIISEIDISASVPTFLFYLISNYKNSNSQLDKVINSTKSFYIHYMFSKEAISIDNKEIQDFGNSILSGEFYSSFIPKLEEFYKAEYTYTSFIPILDEFGKPHYTCNNSNYMNAYNQWQFEEYYFPQDSYKNYYKKPYPKTVTKEYAKDIILKMLNAKNKTFLYEEMAFKSLYPTIFEFISKIKEKHHEHFSHLMLQIESYFMLKIVARRLKNKFKKVPFFTLHDCICTTESNLNLVNEFMKNTLTTELGFTPVIKMKHWI
;
A
#
# COMPACT_ATOMS: atom_id res chain seq x y z
N MET A 1 -30.16 -0.54 -1.08
CA MET A 1 -29.81 0.44 -2.12
C MET A 1 -30.63 0.14 -3.37
N THR A 2 -31.20 1.14 -4.00
CA THR A 2 -32.02 1.00 -5.23
C THR A 2 -31.19 1.19 -6.51
N LYS A 3 -29.93 1.61 -6.38
CA LYS A 3 -29.02 1.88 -7.49
C LYS A 3 -27.66 1.23 -7.22
N TYR A 4 -26.93 0.88 -8.29
CA TYR A 4 -25.57 0.37 -8.22
C TYR A 4 -24.73 1.06 -9.30
N THR A 5 -23.61 1.63 -8.92
CA THR A 5 -22.73 2.34 -9.85
C THR A 5 -21.60 1.43 -10.31
N ILE A 6 -21.31 1.42 -11.59
CA ILE A 6 -20.13 0.79 -12.19
C ILE A 6 -19.31 1.83 -12.93
N LEU A 7 -18.12 1.48 -13.36
CA LEU A 7 -17.29 2.30 -14.24
C LEU A 7 -17.30 1.73 -15.65
N LYS A 8 -17.45 2.59 -16.65
CA LYS A 8 -17.28 2.28 -18.06
C LYS A 8 -16.30 3.25 -18.71
N LEU A 9 -15.79 2.90 -19.88
CA LEU A 9 -14.95 3.81 -20.67
C LEU A 9 -15.82 4.84 -21.40
N LYS A 10 -15.41 6.10 -21.41
CA LYS A 10 -16.16 7.21 -22.01
C LYS A 10 -16.49 6.99 -23.50
N ASN A 11 -15.57 6.41 -24.26
CA ASN A 11 -15.72 6.19 -25.69
C ASN A 11 -16.48 4.91 -26.06
N ILE A 12 -17.02 4.16 -25.10
CA ILE A 12 -17.86 2.99 -25.35
C ILE A 12 -19.32 3.36 -25.14
N ASN A 13 -20.06 3.39 -26.25
CA ASN A 13 -21.50 3.60 -26.25
C ASN A 13 -22.19 2.37 -26.88
N ILE A 14 -22.71 1.49 -26.01
CA ILE A 14 -23.38 0.25 -26.44
C ILE A 14 -24.72 0.57 -27.09
N GLU A 15 -25.42 1.60 -26.65
CA GLU A 15 -26.70 2.03 -27.16
C GLU A 15 -26.60 2.46 -28.66
N GLU A 16 -25.59 3.26 -28.98
CA GLU A 16 -25.32 3.66 -30.36
C GLU A 16 -24.88 2.47 -31.24
N ARG A 17 -24.07 1.57 -30.65
CA ARG A 17 -23.64 0.36 -31.35
C ARG A 17 -24.81 -0.54 -31.69
N LEU A 18 -25.82 -0.67 -30.80
CA LEU A 18 -27.02 -1.46 -31.02
C LEU A 18 -27.93 -0.91 -32.13
N LYS A 19 -27.96 0.42 -32.31
CA LYS A 19 -28.70 1.04 -33.42
C LYS A 19 -28.13 0.67 -34.79
N GLN A 20 -26.81 0.50 -34.88
CA GLN A 20 -26.14 0.16 -36.13
C GLN A 20 -26.06 -1.34 -36.38
N PHE A 21 -25.85 -2.13 -35.30
CA PHE A 21 -25.62 -3.57 -35.36
C PHE A 21 -26.49 -4.27 -34.33
N THR A 22 -27.60 -4.81 -34.81
CA THR A 22 -28.60 -5.52 -33.99
C THR A 22 -28.07 -6.92 -33.59
N PRO A 23 -27.99 -7.26 -32.30
CA PRO A 23 -27.57 -8.59 -31.88
C PRO A 23 -28.57 -9.67 -32.25
N GLN A 24 -28.07 -10.79 -32.80
CA GLN A 24 -28.87 -11.98 -33.09
C GLN A 24 -28.06 -13.26 -32.92
N GLN A 25 -28.61 -14.25 -32.23
CA GLN A 25 -28.00 -15.58 -32.09
C GLN A 25 -29.07 -16.65 -31.88
N GLY A 26 -29.33 -17.46 -32.91
CA GLY A 26 -30.43 -18.40 -32.87
C GLY A 26 -31.77 -17.68 -32.68
N ASN A 27 -32.50 -18.02 -31.62
CA ASN A 27 -33.77 -17.38 -31.27
C ASN A 27 -33.60 -16.11 -30.40
N LEU A 28 -32.36 -15.78 -29.95
CA LEU A 28 -32.10 -14.58 -29.16
C LEU A 28 -31.98 -13.36 -30.08
N THR A 29 -32.65 -12.29 -29.67
CA THR A 29 -32.74 -11.03 -30.42
C THR A 29 -32.36 -9.83 -29.54
N ILE A 30 -32.49 -8.62 -30.07
CA ILE A 30 -32.25 -7.38 -29.30
C ILE A 30 -33.12 -7.29 -28.05
N LYS A 31 -34.31 -7.90 -28.02
CA LYS A 31 -35.17 -7.93 -26.82
C LYS A 31 -34.58 -8.72 -25.68
N ASP A 32 -33.69 -9.67 -25.97
CA ASP A 32 -32.99 -10.49 -24.99
C ASP A 32 -31.65 -9.88 -24.56
N PHE A 33 -31.26 -8.77 -25.20
CA PHE A 33 -29.98 -8.09 -24.91
C PHE A 33 -30.14 -7.06 -23.79
N ASN A 34 -29.48 -7.29 -22.67
CA ASN A 34 -29.50 -6.41 -21.54
C ASN A 34 -28.24 -5.48 -21.56
N ILE A 35 -28.46 -4.20 -21.80
CA ILE A 35 -27.39 -3.18 -21.91
C ILE A 35 -26.64 -3.04 -20.62
N ASP A 36 -27.35 -2.99 -19.49
CA ASP A 36 -26.73 -2.91 -18.15
C ASP A 36 -25.77 -4.08 -17.91
N PHE A 37 -26.17 -5.27 -18.33
CA PHE A 37 -25.33 -6.45 -18.22
C PHE A 37 -24.12 -6.42 -19.16
N ALA A 38 -24.26 -5.88 -20.36
CA ALA A 38 -23.14 -5.71 -21.28
C ALA A 38 -22.09 -4.73 -20.71
N TYR A 39 -22.51 -3.60 -20.15
CA TYR A 39 -21.61 -2.71 -19.43
C TYR A 39 -21.01 -3.36 -18.17
N LEU A 40 -21.77 -4.18 -17.47
CA LEU A 40 -21.25 -4.94 -16.32
C LEU A 40 -20.14 -5.91 -16.69
N ILE A 41 -20.22 -6.58 -17.86
CA ILE A 41 -19.14 -7.44 -18.36
C ILE A 41 -17.87 -6.61 -18.59
N LEU A 42 -17.97 -5.45 -19.23
CA LEU A 42 -16.84 -4.54 -19.44
C LEU A 42 -16.25 -4.05 -18.13
N HIS A 43 -17.11 -3.69 -17.18
CA HIS A 43 -16.71 -3.32 -15.83
C HIS A 43 -15.91 -4.44 -15.14
N PHE A 44 -16.33 -5.70 -15.25
CA PHE A 44 -15.58 -6.82 -14.68
C PHE A 44 -14.20 -7.01 -15.33
N VAL A 45 -14.08 -6.78 -16.63
CA VAL A 45 -12.77 -6.80 -17.31
C VAL A 45 -11.86 -5.73 -16.72
N LEU A 46 -12.34 -4.48 -16.61
CA LEU A 46 -11.60 -3.36 -16.04
C LEU A 46 -11.24 -3.61 -14.57
N GLN A 47 -12.17 -4.16 -13.77
CA GLN A 47 -11.94 -4.49 -12.37
C GLN A 47 -10.84 -5.55 -12.20
N GLN A 48 -10.83 -6.58 -13.06
CA GLN A 48 -9.77 -7.59 -13.04
C GLN A 48 -8.42 -6.99 -13.45
N MET A 49 -8.40 -6.06 -14.40
CA MET A 49 -7.18 -5.31 -14.75
C MET A 49 -6.66 -4.52 -13.53
N ALA A 50 -7.53 -3.75 -12.86
CA ALA A 50 -7.16 -2.98 -11.69
C ALA A 50 -6.63 -3.87 -10.56
N ASN A 51 -7.32 -4.97 -10.26
CA ASN A 51 -6.90 -5.91 -9.21
C ASN A 51 -5.54 -6.56 -9.51
N ARG A 52 -5.26 -6.87 -10.78
CA ARG A 52 -3.98 -7.44 -11.20
C ARG A 52 -2.85 -6.42 -11.07
N ILE A 53 -3.08 -5.16 -11.49
CA ILE A 53 -2.10 -4.08 -11.34
C ILE A 53 -1.80 -3.85 -9.86
N GLU A 54 -2.83 -3.81 -9.01
CA GLU A 54 -2.66 -3.62 -7.57
C GLU A 54 -1.83 -4.76 -6.94
N LYS A 55 -2.00 -6.00 -7.42
CA LYS A 55 -1.29 -7.16 -6.92
C LYS A 55 0.14 -7.27 -7.44
N ASP A 56 0.35 -7.10 -8.74
CA ASP A 56 1.60 -7.49 -9.42
C ASP A 56 2.47 -6.28 -9.80
N GLY A 57 2.01 -5.03 -9.59
CA GLY A 57 2.72 -3.76 -9.84
C GLY A 57 3.26 -3.56 -11.28
N HIS A 58 3.68 -4.63 -11.93
CA HIS A 58 4.30 -4.66 -13.26
C HIS A 58 3.40 -5.22 -14.36
N ALA A 59 2.13 -5.52 -14.07
CA ALA A 59 1.20 -6.08 -15.04
C ALA A 59 1.16 -5.24 -16.33
N ASN A 60 1.30 -5.92 -17.48
CA ASN A 60 1.13 -5.28 -18.77
C ASN A 60 -0.37 -5.08 -19.05
N LEU A 61 -0.80 -3.83 -19.18
CA LEU A 61 -2.20 -3.51 -19.47
C LEU A 61 -2.66 -4.05 -20.83
N TYR A 62 -1.73 -4.15 -21.77
CA TYR A 62 -2.05 -4.27 -23.19
C TYR A 62 -2.15 -5.70 -23.70
N ASP A 63 -1.34 -6.60 -23.15
CA ASP A 63 -1.18 -7.95 -23.71
C ASP A 63 -1.86 -9.04 -22.91
N GLU A 64 -2.30 -8.72 -21.70
CA GLU A 64 -2.84 -9.73 -20.80
C GLU A 64 -4.36 -9.84 -20.83
N TYR A 65 -4.83 -11.07 -20.90
CA TYR A 65 -6.24 -11.41 -20.83
C TYR A 65 -6.73 -11.54 -19.39
N ASN A 66 -7.85 -10.89 -19.09
CA ASN A 66 -8.50 -10.93 -17.79
C ASN A 66 -9.53 -12.07 -17.77
N ARG A 67 -9.38 -12.99 -16.83
CA ARG A 67 -10.26 -14.18 -16.77
C ARG A 67 -11.56 -13.84 -16.08
N LEU A 68 -12.68 -14.16 -16.73
CA LEU A 68 -14.01 -14.03 -16.16
C LEU A 68 -14.61 -15.42 -15.93
N SER A 69 -15.13 -15.65 -14.73
CA SER A 69 -15.80 -16.90 -14.39
C SER A 69 -17.16 -16.99 -15.13
N SER A 70 -17.33 -18.04 -15.92
CA SER A 70 -18.60 -18.33 -16.59
C SER A 70 -19.73 -18.54 -15.59
N ILE A 71 -19.47 -19.23 -14.48
CA ILE A 71 -20.43 -19.46 -13.41
C ILE A 71 -20.91 -18.12 -12.83
N LYS A 72 -19.97 -17.21 -12.59
CA LYS A 72 -20.31 -15.86 -12.09
C LYS A 72 -21.14 -15.08 -13.12
N LEU A 73 -20.76 -15.07 -14.38
CA LEU A 73 -21.51 -14.39 -15.42
C LEU A 73 -22.91 -14.95 -15.61
N GLU A 74 -23.06 -16.28 -15.60
CA GLU A 74 -24.33 -16.98 -15.70
C GLU A 74 -25.25 -16.70 -14.51
N SER A 75 -24.68 -16.53 -13.30
CA SER A 75 -25.47 -16.16 -12.11
C SER A 75 -26.11 -14.78 -12.24
N TYR A 76 -25.51 -13.87 -13.01
CA TYR A 76 -26.10 -12.56 -13.32
C TYR A 76 -27.11 -12.64 -14.47
N ASN A 77 -26.74 -13.32 -15.58
CA ASN A 77 -27.59 -13.45 -16.76
C ASN A 77 -27.35 -14.80 -17.46
N LYS A 78 -28.40 -15.62 -17.61
CA LYS A 78 -28.30 -16.93 -18.24
C LYS A 78 -27.82 -16.83 -19.70
N ASN A 79 -28.17 -15.74 -20.39
CA ASN A 79 -27.74 -15.47 -21.76
C ASN A 79 -26.40 -14.73 -21.85
N TYR A 80 -25.50 -14.88 -20.87
CA TYR A 80 -24.23 -14.16 -20.83
C TYR A 80 -23.36 -14.38 -22.08
N ARG A 81 -23.44 -15.57 -22.70
CA ARG A 81 -22.67 -15.90 -23.91
C ARG A 81 -23.09 -15.06 -25.10
N PHE A 82 -24.39 -14.74 -25.22
CA PHE A 82 -24.94 -13.85 -26.23
C PHE A 82 -24.32 -12.43 -26.10
N HIS A 83 -24.30 -11.89 -24.93
CA HIS A 83 -23.68 -10.57 -24.65
C HIS A 83 -22.20 -10.56 -24.94
N ILE A 84 -21.46 -11.59 -24.47
CA ILE A 84 -20.01 -11.69 -24.72
C ILE A 84 -19.74 -11.81 -26.22
N ARG A 85 -20.51 -12.64 -26.95
CA ARG A 85 -20.35 -12.77 -28.39
C ARG A 85 -20.48 -11.41 -29.06
N TYR A 86 -21.52 -10.65 -28.76
CA TYR A 86 -21.74 -9.32 -29.31
C TYR A 86 -20.57 -8.36 -29.02
N LEU A 87 -20.04 -8.36 -27.79
CA LEU A 87 -18.88 -7.52 -27.42
C LEU A 87 -17.59 -7.94 -28.12
N CYS A 88 -17.45 -9.21 -28.48
CA CYS A 88 -16.32 -9.77 -29.21
C CYS A 88 -16.47 -9.74 -30.75
N GLU A 89 -17.65 -9.43 -31.27
CA GLU A 89 -17.92 -9.45 -32.69
C GLU A 89 -17.27 -8.26 -33.39
N ASN A 90 -16.58 -8.55 -34.50
CA ASN A 90 -15.87 -7.54 -35.28
C ASN A 90 -16.82 -6.95 -36.32
N PHE A 91 -17.52 -5.88 -35.97
CA PHE A 91 -18.43 -5.19 -36.88
C PHE A 91 -17.68 -4.27 -37.85
N PRO A 92 -18.16 -4.11 -39.08
CA PRO A 92 -17.57 -3.20 -40.06
C PRO A 92 -17.42 -1.79 -39.48
N ASN A 93 -16.29 -1.16 -39.76
CA ASN A 93 -15.92 0.22 -39.39
C ASN A 93 -15.74 0.51 -37.88
N ILE A 94 -16.32 -0.28 -36.97
CA ILE A 94 -16.22 -0.03 -35.52
C ILE A 94 -15.48 -1.15 -34.76
N GLY A 95 -15.22 -2.28 -35.38
CA GLY A 95 -14.49 -3.39 -34.78
C GLY A 95 -15.23 -4.07 -33.61
N ASN A 96 -14.49 -4.83 -32.84
CA ASN A 96 -14.95 -5.42 -31.57
C ASN A 96 -14.52 -4.58 -30.38
N ILE A 97 -15.23 -4.70 -29.27
CA ILE A 97 -14.85 -4.06 -27.98
C ILE A 97 -13.88 -4.97 -27.21
N LEU A 98 -14.18 -6.27 -27.15
CA LEU A 98 -13.37 -7.27 -26.47
C LEU A 98 -12.69 -8.23 -27.45
N ALA A 99 -11.45 -8.58 -27.15
CA ALA A 99 -10.79 -9.74 -27.71
C ALA A 99 -10.86 -10.90 -26.70
N ARG A 100 -11.14 -12.13 -27.18
CA ARG A 100 -11.20 -13.33 -26.36
C ARG A 100 -9.95 -14.19 -26.62
N ALA A 101 -9.34 -14.69 -25.53
CA ALA A 101 -8.25 -15.65 -25.61
C ALA A 101 -8.74 -17.01 -26.17
N ASN A 102 -7.83 -17.76 -26.76
CA ASN A 102 -8.10 -19.15 -27.11
C ASN A 102 -8.40 -19.97 -25.86
N TYR A 103 -9.21 -21.01 -26.04
CA TYR A 103 -9.53 -21.94 -24.95
C TYR A 103 -8.25 -22.62 -24.45
N SER A 104 -8.11 -22.73 -23.15
CA SER A 104 -7.12 -23.59 -22.50
C SER A 104 -7.81 -24.45 -21.45
N GLU A 105 -7.47 -25.72 -21.40
CA GLU A 105 -8.07 -26.69 -20.50
C GLU A 105 -7.97 -26.25 -19.03
N ASN A 106 -9.04 -26.45 -18.27
CA ASN A 106 -9.16 -26.07 -16.86
C ASN A 106 -8.99 -24.56 -16.54
N LYS A 107 -9.15 -23.67 -17.53
CA LYS A 107 -9.07 -22.22 -17.32
C LYS A 107 -10.30 -21.50 -17.86
N CYS A 108 -10.79 -20.50 -17.12
CA CYS A 108 -11.82 -19.60 -17.61
C CYS A 108 -11.34 -18.86 -18.86
N TYR A 109 -12.24 -18.53 -19.76
CA TYR A 109 -11.91 -17.65 -20.89
C TYR A 109 -11.37 -16.32 -20.39
N GLY A 110 -10.30 -15.86 -21.04
CA GLY A 110 -9.75 -14.54 -20.84
C GLY A 110 -10.32 -13.54 -21.84
N TYR A 111 -10.50 -12.32 -21.38
CA TYR A 111 -10.96 -11.20 -22.19
C TYR A 111 -10.05 -10.01 -21.99
N ARG A 112 -9.79 -9.26 -23.06
CA ARG A 112 -9.09 -7.97 -23.00
C ARG A 112 -9.81 -6.95 -23.86
N LEU A 113 -9.73 -5.70 -23.48
CA LEU A 113 -10.16 -4.60 -24.33
C LEU A 113 -9.28 -4.56 -25.60
N ARG A 114 -9.82 -4.01 -26.67
CA ARG A 114 -8.99 -3.67 -27.81
C ARG A 114 -8.09 -2.49 -27.47
N TYR A 115 -6.89 -2.45 -28.08
CA TYR A 115 -5.87 -1.40 -27.87
C TYR A 115 -6.43 0.02 -27.96
N PHE A 116 -7.35 0.27 -28.88
CA PHE A 116 -8.01 1.57 -29.06
C PHE A 116 -8.68 2.13 -27.80
N TYR A 117 -9.06 1.28 -26.85
CA TYR A 117 -9.77 1.69 -25.63
C TYR A 117 -8.87 1.86 -24.39
N TYR A 118 -7.57 1.58 -24.46
CA TYR A 118 -6.71 1.54 -23.28
C TYR A 118 -6.42 2.88 -22.62
N TRP A 119 -6.45 3.97 -23.39
CA TRP A 119 -6.07 5.29 -22.92
C TRP A 119 -7.27 6.17 -22.55
N GLU A 120 -8.46 5.60 -22.62
CA GLU A 120 -9.67 6.34 -22.34
C GLU A 120 -9.95 6.47 -20.86
N GLN A 121 -10.49 7.63 -20.50
CA GLN A 121 -10.96 7.89 -19.15
C GLN A 121 -12.21 7.08 -18.84
N LEU A 122 -12.40 6.83 -17.54
CA LEU A 122 -13.58 6.16 -17.02
C LEU A 122 -14.66 7.18 -16.66
N GLU A 123 -15.90 6.74 -16.78
CA GLU A 123 -17.06 7.47 -16.30
C GLU A 123 -18.00 6.55 -15.51
N PRO A 124 -18.77 7.10 -14.55
CA PRO A 124 -19.76 6.33 -13.84
C PRO A 124 -20.94 5.96 -14.72
N TYR A 125 -21.41 4.74 -14.57
CA TYR A 125 -22.63 4.25 -15.17
C TYR A 125 -23.53 3.64 -14.10
N VAL A 126 -24.79 4.05 -14.04
CA VAL A 126 -25.76 3.56 -13.05
C VAL A 126 -26.57 2.42 -13.64
N ILE A 127 -26.43 1.22 -13.08
CA ILE A 127 -27.24 0.06 -13.46
C ILE A 127 -28.69 0.31 -13.01
N THR A 128 -29.62 0.14 -13.96
CA THR A 128 -31.06 0.36 -13.77
C THR A 128 -31.84 -0.95 -13.64
N ASP A 129 -31.29 -2.06 -14.13
CA ASP A 129 -31.89 -3.39 -14.01
C ASP A 129 -31.98 -3.82 -12.53
N ARG A 130 -33.21 -3.93 -12.02
CA ARG A 130 -33.48 -4.24 -10.63
C ARG A 130 -32.92 -5.60 -10.17
N LEU A 131 -32.89 -6.59 -11.06
CA LEU A 131 -32.37 -7.92 -10.72
C LEU A 131 -30.85 -7.89 -10.61
N LEU A 132 -30.19 -7.20 -11.52
CA LEU A 132 -28.74 -7.00 -11.45
C LEU A 132 -28.34 -6.21 -10.20
N VAL A 133 -29.03 -5.09 -9.93
CA VAL A 133 -28.80 -4.29 -8.72
C VAL A 133 -28.95 -5.12 -7.45
N LYS A 134 -30.01 -5.96 -7.36
CA LYS A 134 -30.22 -6.85 -6.21
C LYS A 134 -29.07 -7.85 -6.03
N LYS A 135 -28.63 -8.49 -7.14
CA LYS A 135 -27.53 -9.46 -7.11
C LYS A 135 -26.20 -8.79 -6.71
N LEU A 136 -25.86 -7.65 -7.28
CA LEU A 136 -24.65 -6.89 -6.98
C LEU A 136 -24.61 -6.42 -5.51
N ASN A 137 -25.71 -5.90 -4.99
CA ASN A 137 -25.79 -5.49 -3.58
C ASN A 137 -25.70 -6.69 -2.62
N ASN A 138 -26.18 -7.86 -3.00
CA ASN A 138 -26.04 -9.07 -2.19
C ASN A 138 -24.58 -9.57 -2.15
N GLU A 139 -23.85 -9.48 -3.27
CA GLU A 139 -22.42 -9.82 -3.31
C GLU A 139 -21.56 -8.84 -2.49
N ASN A 140 -21.98 -7.58 -2.40
CA ASN A 140 -21.26 -6.56 -1.61
C ASN A 140 -21.48 -6.65 -0.10
N ARG A 141 -22.25 -7.62 0.39
CA ARG A 141 -22.37 -7.81 1.85
C ARG A 141 -21.01 -8.14 2.44
N LEU A 142 -20.64 -7.37 3.44
CA LEU A 142 -19.41 -7.62 4.18
C LEU A 142 -19.48 -9.00 4.85
N VAL A 143 -18.61 -9.89 4.42
CA VAL A 143 -18.38 -11.18 5.06
C VAL A 143 -17.06 -11.09 5.81
N LEU A 144 -17.12 -11.09 7.13
CA LEU A 144 -15.94 -11.01 7.96
C LEU A 144 -15.18 -12.34 7.94
N LYS A 145 -13.85 -12.25 7.87
CA LYS A 145 -13.00 -13.41 8.10
C LYS A 145 -13.04 -13.76 9.60
N PRO A 146 -13.00 -15.04 9.99
CA PRO A 146 -13.09 -15.46 11.41
C PRO A 146 -12.09 -14.74 12.33
N GLU A 147 -10.88 -14.47 11.84
CA GLU A 147 -9.84 -13.75 12.59
C GLU A 147 -10.21 -12.28 12.86
N VAL A 148 -10.86 -11.62 11.91
CA VAL A 148 -11.35 -10.24 12.06
C VAL A 148 -12.56 -10.21 12.98
N GLU A 149 -13.53 -11.09 12.77
CA GLU A 149 -14.73 -11.21 13.60
C GLU A 149 -14.37 -11.44 15.08
N LYS A 150 -13.47 -12.39 15.35
CA LYS A 150 -13.04 -12.68 16.71
C LYS A 150 -12.33 -11.55 17.44
N ASN A 151 -11.45 -10.82 16.72
CA ASN A 151 -10.50 -9.89 17.37
C ASN A 151 -10.83 -8.42 17.16
N PHE A 152 -11.53 -8.06 16.06
CA PHE A 152 -11.66 -6.69 15.58
C PHE A 152 -13.08 -6.31 15.11
N GLU A 153 -14.11 -7.10 15.50
CA GLU A 153 -15.50 -6.79 15.17
C GLU A 153 -15.87 -5.34 15.52
N PHE A 154 -15.36 -4.83 16.63
CA PHE A 154 -15.59 -3.47 17.08
C PHE A 154 -15.08 -2.36 16.13
N LEU A 155 -14.18 -2.68 15.20
CA LEU A 155 -13.74 -1.76 14.15
C LEU A 155 -14.62 -1.81 12.90
N THR A 156 -15.41 -2.86 12.74
CA THR A 156 -16.18 -3.10 11.50
C THR A 156 -17.45 -2.27 11.42
N GLU A 157 -17.99 -1.84 12.54
CA GLU A 157 -19.27 -1.09 12.61
C GLU A 157 -19.23 0.27 11.89
N TYR A 158 -18.03 0.86 11.74
CA TYR A 158 -17.84 2.13 11.07
C TYR A 158 -17.81 2.02 9.54
N PHE A 159 -17.70 0.81 9.00
CA PHE A 159 -17.76 0.54 7.57
C PHE A 159 -19.22 0.36 7.13
N ASN A 160 -19.96 1.44 7.19
CA ASN A 160 -21.38 1.49 6.85
C ASN A 160 -21.59 2.47 5.70
N PRO A 161 -22.11 2.03 4.53
CA PRO A 161 -22.25 2.88 3.33
C PRO A 161 -23.25 4.05 3.49
N LYS A 162 -24.02 4.08 4.58
CA LYS A 162 -24.86 5.24 4.90
C LYS A 162 -24.11 6.30 5.70
N ARG A 163 -23.02 5.95 6.36
CA ARG A 163 -22.23 6.81 7.23
C ARG A 163 -20.88 7.17 6.62
N LEU A 164 -20.12 6.17 6.15
CA LEU A 164 -18.86 6.36 5.44
C LEU A 164 -19.17 6.58 3.97
N THR A 165 -19.02 7.79 3.48
CA THR A 165 -19.33 8.21 2.11
C THR A 165 -18.13 8.87 1.46
N ILE A 166 -18.20 9.05 0.15
CA ILE A 166 -17.19 9.75 -0.64
C ILE A 166 -17.86 10.75 -1.56
N GLN A 167 -17.27 11.92 -1.74
CA GLN A 167 -17.60 12.88 -2.78
C GLN A 167 -17.18 12.29 -4.13
N PHE A 168 -18.05 11.42 -4.65
CA PHE A 168 -17.67 10.45 -5.70
C PHE A 168 -17.23 11.10 -7.01
N GLN A 169 -18.02 12.08 -7.49
CA GLN A 169 -17.72 12.74 -8.76
C GLN A 169 -16.46 13.60 -8.66
N GLU A 170 -16.31 14.31 -7.57
CA GLU A 170 -15.13 15.16 -7.29
C GLU A 170 -13.86 14.30 -7.19
N ALA A 171 -13.94 13.15 -6.52
CA ALA A 171 -12.82 12.22 -6.43
C ALA A 171 -12.44 11.60 -7.78
N LEU A 172 -13.41 11.30 -8.65
CA LEU A 172 -13.13 10.81 -10.00
C LEU A 172 -12.53 11.90 -10.89
N ASN A 173 -13.02 13.14 -10.80
CA ASN A 173 -12.46 14.27 -11.54
C ASN A 173 -11.01 14.50 -11.13
N HIS A 174 -10.73 14.56 -9.82
CA HIS A 174 -9.37 14.68 -9.32
C HIS A 174 -8.45 13.53 -9.76
N ASN A 175 -8.98 12.30 -9.87
CA ASN A 175 -8.22 11.18 -10.43
C ASN A 175 -7.86 11.39 -11.91
N SER A 176 -8.76 12.02 -12.68
CA SER A 176 -8.49 12.39 -14.07
C SER A 176 -7.44 13.49 -14.19
N ASP A 177 -7.49 14.50 -13.30
CA ASP A 177 -6.48 15.58 -13.25
C ASP A 177 -5.08 14.99 -12.94
N ILE A 178 -4.99 14.05 -12.00
CA ILE A 178 -3.73 13.33 -11.69
C ILE A 178 -3.24 12.51 -12.90
N LEU A 179 -4.15 11.92 -13.67
CA LEU A 179 -3.78 11.20 -14.90
C LEU A 179 -3.18 12.15 -15.93
N GLU A 180 -3.78 13.32 -16.14
CA GLU A 180 -3.29 14.35 -17.08
C GLU A 180 -1.91 14.87 -16.64
N GLU A 181 -1.72 15.09 -15.34
CA GLU A 181 -0.43 15.57 -14.79
C GLU A 181 0.68 14.50 -14.88
N LYS A 182 0.39 13.24 -14.47
CA LYS A 182 1.42 12.21 -14.27
C LYS A 182 1.48 11.15 -15.37
N GLY A 183 0.49 11.09 -16.27
CA GLY A 183 0.43 10.13 -17.38
C GLY A 183 0.34 8.65 -16.96
N ASN A 184 -0.03 8.35 -15.70
CA ASN A 184 0.00 6.98 -15.16
C ASN A 184 -1.38 6.33 -15.18
N MET A 185 -1.73 5.71 -16.31
CA MET A 185 -3.00 4.99 -16.50
C MET A 185 -3.21 3.82 -15.53
N LYS A 186 -2.14 3.14 -15.09
CA LYS A 186 -2.25 2.04 -14.12
C LYS A 186 -2.77 2.54 -12.78
N ASN A 187 -2.15 3.58 -12.24
CA ASN A 187 -2.58 4.19 -10.99
C ASN A 187 -3.99 4.78 -11.11
N TYR A 188 -4.28 5.43 -12.23
CA TYR A 188 -5.61 5.96 -12.53
C TYR A 188 -6.70 4.88 -12.42
N LEU A 189 -6.50 3.74 -13.07
CA LEU A 189 -7.43 2.63 -13.05
C LEU A 189 -7.63 2.08 -11.63
N VAL A 190 -6.53 1.81 -10.90
CA VAL A 190 -6.58 1.29 -9.53
C VAL A 190 -7.32 2.26 -8.60
N ASN A 191 -7.00 3.55 -8.67
CA ASN A 191 -7.63 4.57 -7.84
C ASN A 191 -9.12 4.70 -8.12
N ALA A 192 -9.53 4.70 -9.40
CA ALA A 192 -10.95 4.76 -9.78
C ALA A 192 -11.75 3.60 -9.15
N PHE A 193 -11.19 2.38 -9.14
CA PHE A 193 -11.84 1.24 -8.49
C PHE A 193 -11.82 1.32 -6.96
N LYS A 194 -10.80 1.90 -6.34
CA LYS A 194 -10.80 2.16 -4.88
C LYS A 194 -11.89 3.16 -4.50
N ILE A 195 -12.03 4.25 -5.25
CA ILE A 195 -13.09 5.25 -5.09
C ILE A 195 -14.46 4.59 -5.22
N LEU A 196 -14.66 3.78 -6.26
CA LEU A 196 -15.92 3.08 -6.51
C LEU A 196 -16.28 2.09 -5.39
N LYS A 197 -15.30 1.39 -4.80
CA LYS A 197 -15.54 0.47 -3.67
C LYS A 197 -16.17 1.20 -2.48
N ILE A 198 -15.70 2.38 -2.16
CA ILE A 198 -16.30 3.21 -1.09
C ILE A 198 -17.72 3.64 -1.48
N GLN A 199 -17.91 4.15 -2.71
CA GLN A 199 -19.23 4.59 -3.23
C GLN A 199 -20.28 3.49 -3.13
N ASN A 200 -19.94 2.26 -3.46
CA ASN A 200 -20.85 1.12 -3.44
C ASN A 200 -20.94 0.42 -2.08
N GLY A 201 -20.16 0.86 -1.09
CA GLY A 201 -20.08 0.17 0.20
C GLY A 201 -19.49 -1.24 0.10
N THR A 202 -18.60 -1.46 -0.85
CA THR A 202 -17.88 -2.73 -1.03
C THR A 202 -16.66 -2.72 -0.14
N TYR A 203 -16.82 -3.20 1.10
CA TYR A 203 -15.74 -3.18 2.07
C TYR A 203 -15.02 -4.51 2.16
N TYR A 204 -13.72 -4.44 2.44
CA TYR A 204 -12.92 -5.59 2.82
C TYR A 204 -12.18 -5.31 4.14
N MET A 205 -11.93 -6.35 4.89
CA MET A 205 -11.16 -6.29 6.11
C MET A 205 -10.30 -7.53 6.24
N SER A 206 -9.07 -7.33 6.67
CA SER A 206 -8.15 -8.44 6.91
C SER A 206 -7.18 -8.11 8.03
N HIS A 207 -6.70 -9.16 8.67
CA HIS A 207 -5.68 -9.12 9.70
C HIS A 207 -4.80 -10.36 9.54
N ASN A 208 -3.49 -10.18 9.58
CA ASN A 208 -2.56 -11.30 9.55
C ASN A 208 -1.56 -11.19 10.73
N PRO A 209 -1.80 -11.93 11.82
CA PRO A 209 -0.94 -11.85 13.00
C PRO A 209 0.46 -12.45 12.79
N LYS A 210 0.70 -13.16 11.67
CA LYS A 210 2.00 -13.76 11.36
C LYS A 210 2.95 -12.83 10.63
N THR A 211 2.46 -11.76 10.03
CA THR A 211 3.25 -10.78 9.30
C THR A 211 3.37 -9.48 10.09
N ASP A 212 2.56 -8.49 9.74
CA ASP A 212 2.60 -7.15 10.33
C ASP A 212 1.66 -6.98 11.55
N GLY A 213 0.72 -7.89 11.74
CA GLY A 213 -0.29 -7.81 12.80
C GLY A 213 -1.29 -6.65 12.64
N ARG A 214 -1.23 -5.90 11.53
CA ARG A 214 -2.07 -4.73 11.26
C ARG A 214 -3.48 -5.12 10.83
N PHE A 215 -4.41 -4.24 11.08
CA PHE A 215 -5.77 -4.32 10.54
C PHE A 215 -5.82 -3.58 9.21
N HIS A 216 -6.15 -4.28 8.15
CA HIS A 216 -6.25 -3.75 6.80
C HIS A 216 -7.71 -3.60 6.38
N SER A 217 -8.03 -2.47 5.77
CA SER A 217 -9.36 -2.13 5.28
C SER A 217 -9.28 -1.27 4.02
N ASN A 218 -10.42 -0.88 3.47
CA ASN A 218 -10.45 0.09 2.38
C ASN A 218 -9.71 1.39 2.72
N ILE A 219 -9.79 1.86 3.97
CA ILE A 219 -9.14 3.11 4.40
C ILE A 219 -7.61 2.97 4.37
N THR A 220 -7.06 1.83 4.80
CA THR A 220 -5.60 1.61 4.81
C THR A 220 -4.99 1.55 3.42
N GLY A 221 -5.74 1.03 2.44
CA GLY A 221 -5.32 0.97 1.04
C GLY A 221 -5.71 2.20 0.20
N PHE A 222 -6.33 3.22 0.82
CA PHE A 222 -6.80 4.41 0.12
C PHE A 222 -5.68 5.44 -0.03
N SER A 223 -5.42 5.88 -1.26
CA SER A 223 -4.37 6.85 -1.55
C SER A 223 -4.61 8.18 -0.85
N LYS A 224 -3.53 8.84 -0.41
CA LYS A 224 -3.59 10.09 0.35
C LYS A 224 -4.30 11.20 -0.41
N GLU A 225 -4.12 11.24 -1.74
CA GLU A 225 -4.72 12.26 -2.61
C GLU A 225 -6.26 12.22 -2.60
N PHE A 226 -6.88 11.07 -2.27
CA PHE A 226 -8.33 10.91 -2.27
C PHE A 226 -8.97 10.95 -0.88
N ARG A 227 -8.19 10.96 0.19
CA ARG A 227 -8.71 11.05 1.57
C ARG A 227 -9.52 12.32 1.82
N PRO A 228 -9.19 13.49 1.24
CA PRO A 228 -9.99 14.70 1.37
C PRO A 228 -11.46 14.57 0.92
N PHE A 229 -11.76 13.60 0.07
CA PHE A 229 -13.12 13.36 -0.42
C PHE A 229 -13.96 12.43 0.48
N LEU A 230 -13.34 11.82 1.51
CA LEU A 230 -14.06 10.95 2.44
C LEU A 230 -14.84 11.77 3.47
N ARG A 231 -16.03 11.26 3.84
CA ARG A 231 -16.87 11.83 4.90
C ARG A 231 -17.41 10.72 5.78
N PHE A 232 -17.53 11.00 7.06
CA PHE A 232 -18.25 10.13 7.99
C PHE A 232 -19.35 10.92 8.66
N ASP A 233 -20.61 10.48 8.50
CA ASP A 233 -21.82 11.23 8.90
C ASP A 233 -21.83 12.69 8.38
N GLY A 234 -21.23 12.93 7.20
CA GLY A 234 -21.09 14.24 6.57
C GLY A 234 -19.88 15.05 7.03
N GLU A 235 -19.19 14.68 8.10
CA GLU A 235 -18.00 15.36 8.61
C GLU A 235 -16.72 14.93 7.87
N ILE A 236 -15.74 15.83 7.85
CA ILE A 236 -14.37 15.56 7.41
C ILE A 236 -13.72 14.56 8.37
N ILE A 237 -12.91 13.67 7.83
CA ILE A 237 -12.09 12.75 8.62
C ILE A 237 -10.72 13.40 8.82
N SER A 238 -10.18 13.24 10.01
CA SER A 238 -8.86 13.73 10.40
C SER A 238 -8.04 12.60 10.99
N GLU A 239 -6.72 12.66 10.86
CA GLU A 239 -5.81 11.64 11.37
C GLU A 239 -5.00 12.16 12.56
N ILE A 240 -4.73 11.27 13.52
CA ILE A 240 -3.88 11.45 14.68
C ILE A 240 -2.76 10.42 14.55
N ASP A 241 -1.56 10.88 14.29
CA ASP A 241 -0.41 10.08 13.84
C ASP A 241 0.75 10.13 14.82
N ILE A 242 1.42 8.99 15.06
CA ILE A 242 2.65 8.94 15.85
C ILE A 242 3.81 9.38 14.97
N SER A 243 4.45 10.49 15.33
CA SER A 243 5.63 10.97 14.64
C SER A 243 6.78 9.98 14.80
N ALA A 244 7.41 9.57 13.69
CA ALA A 244 8.50 8.58 13.70
C ALA A 244 8.12 7.27 14.42
N SER A 245 6.98 6.66 14.02
CA SER A 245 6.42 5.46 14.64
C SER A 245 7.44 4.32 14.82
N VAL A 246 8.13 3.91 13.74
CA VAL A 246 9.15 2.84 13.80
C VAL A 246 10.26 3.15 14.81
N PRO A 247 10.93 4.31 14.78
CA PRO A 247 11.88 4.70 15.83
C PRO A 247 11.28 4.75 17.24
N THR A 248 10.03 5.23 17.37
CA THR A 248 9.35 5.30 18.69
C THR A 248 9.15 3.91 19.29
N PHE A 249 8.71 2.94 18.51
CA PHE A 249 8.55 1.57 19.00
C PHE A 249 9.88 0.82 19.15
N LEU A 250 10.91 1.18 18.37
CA LEU A 250 12.27 0.72 18.60
C LEU A 250 12.81 1.25 19.94
N PHE A 251 12.62 2.53 20.24
CA PHE A 251 13.00 3.12 21.53
C PHE A 251 12.31 2.41 22.70
N TYR A 252 11.01 2.14 22.59
CA TYR A 252 10.28 1.34 23.58
C TYR A 252 10.92 -0.04 23.77
N LEU A 253 11.24 -0.74 22.69
CA LEU A 253 11.83 -2.07 22.72
C LEU A 253 13.19 -2.07 23.43
N ILE A 254 14.12 -1.21 22.99
CA ILE A 254 15.50 -1.18 23.53
C ILE A 254 15.58 -0.66 24.97
N SER A 255 14.65 0.22 25.38
CA SER A 255 14.57 0.72 26.75
C SER A 255 14.06 -0.33 27.74
N ASN A 256 13.28 -1.31 27.26
CA ASN A 256 12.65 -2.31 28.14
C ASN A 256 13.24 -3.71 28.01
N TYR A 257 14.12 -3.93 27.06
CA TYR A 257 14.62 -5.25 26.70
C TYR A 257 15.50 -5.90 27.79
N LYS A 258 16.27 -5.12 28.55
CA LYS A 258 17.10 -5.59 29.67
C LYS A 258 16.33 -5.78 30.98
N ASN A 259 15.19 -5.15 31.12
CA ASN A 259 14.37 -5.21 32.32
C ASN A 259 13.29 -6.26 32.11
N SER A 260 13.16 -7.21 33.02
CA SER A 260 12.03 -8.15 33.07
C SER A 260 10.73 -7.37 33.23
N ASN A 261 10.25 -6.77 32.13
CA ASN A 261 9.05 -5.95 32.10
C ASN A 261 7.89 -6.83 31.62
N SER A 262 6.94 -7.09 32.51
CA SER A 262 5.74 -7.88 32.21
C SER A 262 4.93 -7.31 31.02
N GLN A 263 5.07 -6.04 30.72
CA GLN A 263 4.41 -5.39 29.58
C GLN A 263 5.09 -5.75 28.26
N LEU A 264 6.43 -5.72 28.19
CA LEU A 264 7.17 -6.16 27.02
C LEU A 264 6.93 -7.64 26.74
N ASP A 265 6.88 -8.49 27.76
CA ASP A 265 6.55 -9.90 27.63
C ASP A 265 5.14 -10.12 27.04
N LYS A 266 4.17 -9.30 27.44
CA LYS A 266 2.81 -9.34 26.84
C LYS A 266 2.85 -8.96 25.37
N VAL A 267 3.61 -7.92 25.01
CA VAL A 267 3.79 -7.51 23.61
C VAL A 267 4.41 -8.64 22.81
N ILE A 268 5.54 -9.18 23.26
CA ILE A 268 6.28 -10.24 22.58
C ILE A 268 5.42 -11.49 22.43
N ASN A 269 4.75 -11.93 23.49
CA ASN A 269 3.85 -13.10 23.45
C ASN A 269 2.66 -12.88 22.49
N SER A 270 2.19 -11.65 22.35
CA SER A 270 1.09 -11.30 21.45
C SER A 270 1.47 -11.28 19.98
N THR A 271 2.76 -11.03 19.65
CA THR A 271 3.24 -10.93 18.27
C THR A 271 3.35 -12.29 17.58
N LYS A 272 3.31 -13.39 18.34
CA LYS A 272 3.51 -14.78 17.85
C LYS A 272 4.83 -14.96 17.07
N SER A 273 5.79 -14.07 17.26
CA SER A 273 7.09 -14.14 16.62
C SER A 273 8.03 -15.04 17.43
N PHE A 274 8.12 -16.30 17.01
CA PHE A 274 9.01 -17.30 17.64
C PHE A 274 10.49 -16.84 17.63
N TYR A 275 10.87 -16.09 16.59
CA TYR A 275 12.24 -15.60 16.41
C TYR A 275 12.66 -14.61 17.50
N ILE A 276 11.74 -13.76 17.96
CA ILE A 276 12.02 -12.78 19.03
C ILE A 276 12.32 -13.48 20.34
N HIS A 277 11.53 -14.48 20.71
CA HIS A 277 11.82 -15.30 21.88
C HIS A 277 13.19 -15.97 21.80
N TYR A 278 13.57 -16.45 20.62
CA TYR A 278 14.86 -17.06 20.38
C TYR A 278 16.02 -16.06 20.51
N MET A 279 15.89 -14.85 19.94
CA MET A 279 16.91 -13.80 20.02
C MET A 279 17.11 -13.31 21.47
N PHE A 280 16.02 -13.05 22.18
CA PHE A 280 16.10 -12.57 23.58
C PHE A 280 16.55 -13.64 24.56
N SER A 281 16.37 -14.93 24.24
CA SER A 281 16.77 -16.02 25.12
C SER A 281 18.22 -16.47 24.98
N LYS A 282 18.88 -16.17 23.84
CA LYS A 282 20.21 -16.74 23.52
C LYS A 282 21.37 -15.75 23.40
N GLU A 283 21.14 -14.48 23.16
CA GLU A 283 22.22 -13.50 22.98
C GLU A 283 21.95 -12.22 23.79
N ALA A 284 22.72 -11.99 24.85
CA ALA A 284 22.75 -10.71 25.53
C ALA A 284 23.43 -9.67 24.63
N ILE A 285 22.66 -8.99 23.78
CA ILE A 285 23.16 -7.85 23.01
C ILE A 285 23.27 -6.68 23.98
N SER A 286 24.47 -6.18 24.18
CA SER A 286 24.70 -5.01 25.05
C SER A 286 24.46 -3.75 24.21
N ILE A 287 23.41 -2.99 24.56
CA ILE A 287 23.18 -1.65 24.01
C ILE A 287 23.64 -0.65 25.06
N ASP A 288 24.38 0.38 24.64
CA ASP A 288 24.88 1.43 25.51
C ASP A 288 23.71 2.29 26.04
N ASN A 289 23.71 2.54 27.37
CA ASN A 289 22.64 3.28 28.03
C ASN A 289 22.58 4.75 27.60
N LYS A 290 23.76 5.38 27.37
CA LYS A 290 23.84 6.76 26.90
C LYS A 290 23.26 6.85 25.47
N GLU A 291 23.61 5.91 24.64
CA GLU A 291 23.08 5.82 23.26
C GLU A 291 21.56 5.65 23.26
N ILE A 292 20.99 4.83 24.15
CA ILE A 292 19.52 4.71 24.31
C ILE A 292 18.90 6.05 24.70
N GLN A 293 19.54 6.80 25.63
CA GLN A 293 19.05 8.13 26.05
C GLN A 293 19.12 9.14 24.92
N ASP A 294 20.23 9.21 24.17
CA ASP A 294 20.42 10.13 23.06
C ASP A 294 19.43 9.81 21.91
N PHE A 295 19.23 8.52 21.62
CA PHE A 295 18.24 8.06 20.66
C PHE A 295 16.82 8.45 21.08
N GLY A 296 16.46 8.22 22.36
CA GLY A 296 15.17 8.62 22.91
C GLY A 296 14.96 10.14 22.84
N ASN A 297 15.95 10.93 23.23
CA ASN A 297 15.87 12.40 23.19
C ASN A 297 15.62 12.91 21.76
N SER A 298 16.28 12.34 20.76
CA SER A 298 16.08 12.72 19.35
C SER A 298 14.66 12.42 18.86
N ILE A 299 14.03 11.34 19.34
CA ILE A 299 12.65 10.98 19.00
C ILE A 299 11.65 11.90 19.71
N LEU A 300 11.84 12.10 21.03
CA LEU A 300 10.93 12.88 21.85
C LEU A 300 10.97 14.38 21.53
N SER A 301 12.09 14.89 21.01
CA SER A 301 12.19 16.25 20.46
C SER A 301 11.52 16.42 19.09
N GLY A 302 11.19 15.30 18.40
CA GLY A 302 10.68 15.31 17.02
C GLY A 302 11.76 15.56 15.95
N GLU A 303 13.04 15.56 16.35
CA GLU A 303 14.19 15.85 15.49
C GLU A 303 14.95 14.60 14.99
N PHE A 304 14.43 13.41 15.25
CA PHE A 304 15.08 12.14 14.91
C PHE A 304 15.60 12.10 13.47
N TYR A 305 14.77 12.40 12.47
CA TYR A 305 15.22 12.38 11.08
C TYR A 305 16.13 13.54 10.72
N SER A 306 15.95 14.70 11.34
CA SER A 306 16.81 15.87 11.12
C SER A 306 18.24 15.65 11.64
N SER A 307 18.41 14.84 12.69
CA SER A 307 19.74 14.54 13.26
C SER A 307 20.64 13.77 12.28
N PHE A 308 20.07 13.07 11.29
CA PHE A 308 20.84 12.37 10.26
C PHE A 308 21.32 13.28 9.13
N ILE A 309 20.72 14.46 8.92
CA ILE A 309 21.01 15.33 7.77
C ILE A 309 22.51 15.64 7.66
N PRO A 310 23.20 16.12 8.73
CA PRO A 310 24.62 16.45 8.62
C PRO A 310 25.49 15.24 8.25
N LYS A 311 25.15 14.06 8.78
CA LYS A 311 25.90 12.82 8.51
C LYS A 311 25.65 12.29 7.11
N LEU A 312 24.42 12.32 6.64
CA LEU A 312 24.10 11.94 5.26
C LEU A 312 24.81 12.87 4.26
N GLU A 313 24.80 14.19 4.50
CA GLU A 313 25.51 15.13 3.64
C GLU A 313 27.03 14.93 3.67
N GLU A 314 27.61 14.62 4.84
CA GLU A 314 29.02 14.30 4.99
C GLU A 314 29.40 13.07 4.12
N PHE A 315 28.67 11.96 4.26
CA PHE A 315 28.96 10.74 3.51
C PHE A 315 28.67 10.88 2.01
N TYR A 316 27.61 11.59 1.64
CA TYR A 316 27.29 11.83 0.23
C TYR A 316 28.32 12.76 -0.46
N LYS A 317 28.84 13.77 0.23
CA LYS A 317 29.93 14.62 -0.28
C LYS A 317 31.19 13.81 -0.56
N ALA A 318 31.52 12.86 0.29
CA ALA A 318 32.66 11.98 0.09
C ALA A 318 32.53 11.21 -1.26
N GLU A 319 31.34 10.74 -1.61
CA GLU A 319 31.10 10.07 -2.91
C GLU A 319 31.28 11.02 -4.11
N TYR A 320 30.78 12.28 -4.03
CA TYR A 320 30.98 13.25 -5.13
C TYR A 320 32.43 13.60 -5.38
N THR A 321 33.28 13.53 -4.36
CA THR A 321 34.72 13.80 -4.48
C THR A 321 35.46 12.63 -5.14
N TYR A 322 34.88 11.43 -5.11
CA TYR A 322 35.50 10.17 -5.60
C TYR A 322 34.96 9.66 -6.94
N THR A 323 33.88 10.22 -7.47
CA THR A 323 33.28 9.73 -8.73
C THR A 323 33.81 10.42 -9.97
N SER A 324 35.11 10.43 -10.17
CA SER A 324 35.64 10.45 -11.54
C SER A 324 35.99 9.03 -11.98
N PHE A 325 34.98 8.17 -12.11
CA PHE A 325 35.17 6.89 -12.78
C PHE A 325 35.30 7.13 -14.28
N ILE A 326 36.52 7.08 -14.80
CA ILE A 326 36.75 7.04 -16.24
C ILE A 326 36.71 5.55 -16.60
N PRO A 327 35.75 5.07 -17.39
CA PRO A 327 35.75 3.70 -17.85
C PRO A 327 36.95 3.53 -18.80
N ILE A 328 37.86 2.62 -18.44
CA ILE A 328 38.92 2.13 -19.37
C ILE A 328 38.31 0.91 -20.04
N LEU A 329 38.21 0.96 -21.39
CA LEU A 329 37.76 -0.19 -22.14
C LEU A 329 38.95 -1.16 -22.31
N ASP A 330 38.75 -2.44 -22.06
CA ASP A 330 39.69 -3.47 -22.37
C ASP A 330 39.78 -3.73 -23.91
N GLU A 331 40.69 -4.58 -24.32
CA GLU A 331 40.89 -4.97 -25.73
C GLU A 331 39.64 -5.60 -26.39
N PHE A 332 38.64 -5.99 -25.61
CA PHE A 332 37.35 -6.53 -26.06
C PHE A 332 36.20 -5.50 -25.95
N GLY A 333 36.49 -4.22 -25.62
CA GLY A 333 35.49 -3.17 -25.46
C GLY A 333 34.68 -3.26 -24.18
N LYS A 334 35.12 -4.01 -23.17
CA LYS A 334 34.44 -4.08 -21.85
C LYS A 334 34.95 -2.98 -20.94
N PRO A 335 34.05 -2.25 -20.24
CA PRO A 335 34.47 -1.19 -19.35
C PRO A 335 35.07 -1.78 -18.05
N HIS A 336 36.29 -1.39 -17.74
CA HIS A 336 36.95 -1.55 -16.46
C HIS A 336 36.94 -0.19 -15.73
N TYR A 337 36.65 -0.22 -14.43
CA TYR A 337 36.67 0.99 -13.60
C TYR A 337 37.90 0.98 -12.71
N THR A 338 38.74 1.99 -12.81
CA THR A 338 39.87 2.21 -11.91
C THR A 338 39.55 3.31 -10.92
N CYS A 339 39.78 3.07 -9.65
CA CYS A 339 39.69 4.09 -8.60
C CYS A 339 41.09 4.65 -8.32
N ASN A 340 41.28 5.95 -8.51
CA ASN A 340 42.57 6.61 -8.32
C ASN A 340 42.85 7.07 -6.90
N ASN A 341 42.07 6.62 -5.87
CA ASN A 341 42.25 7.09 -4.52
C ASN A 341 42.62 5.98 -3.53
N SER A 342 43.85 6.05 -2.99
CA SER A 342 44.41 5.10 -2.03
C SER A 342 43.67 5.02 -0.69
N ASN A 343 42.99 6.08 -0.27
CA ASN A 343 42.23 6.10 1.00
C ASN A 343 40.92 5.31 0.90
N TYR A 344 40.30 5.25 -0.29
CA TYR A 344 39.16 4.41 -0.54
C TYR A 344 39.54 2.92 -0.51
N MET A 345 40.69 2.57 -1.03
CA MET A 345 41.24 1.21 -1.00
C MET A 345 41.54 0.72 0.42
N ASN A 346 41.95 1.60 1.35
CA ASN A 346 42.16 1.21 2.74
C ASN A 346 40.87 0.96 3.53
N ALA A 347 39.81 1.69 3.26
CA ALA A 347 38.48 1.40 3.80
C ALA A 347 37.83 0.18 3.14
N TYR A 348 38.16 -0.06 1.87
CA TYR A 348 37.65 -1.17 1.06
C TYR A 348 38.42 -2.46 1.23
N ASN A 349 39.70 -2.45 1.60
CA ASN A 349 40.53 -3.64 1.87
C ASN A 349 40.10 -4.42 3.12
N GLN A 350 39.19 -3.87 3.94
CA GLN A 350 38.43 -4.64 4.94
C GLN A 350 37.25 -5.41 4.32
N TRP A 351 36.95 -5.21 3.05
CA TRP A 351 35.88 -5.84 2.31
C TRP A 351 36.49 -6.59 1.13
N GLN A 352 36.57 -7.92 1.21
CA GLN A 352 37.04 -8.75 0.11
C GLN A 352 36.19 -8.47 -1.14
N PHE A 353 36.86 -8.00 -2.20
CA PHE A 353 36.28 -7.87 -3.53
C PHE A 353 36.03 -9.29 -4.08
N GLU A 354 34.79 -9.74 -4.07
CA GLU A 354 34.36 -10.77 -5.00
C GLU A 354 34.07 -10.08 -6.33
N GLU A 355 34.78 -10.45 -7.39
CA GLU A 355 34.50 -10.01 -8.75
C GLU A 355 33.07 -10.41 -9.12
N TYR A 356 32.16 -9.44 -9.12
CA TYR A 356 30.83 -9.66 -9.65
C TYR A 356 30.84 -9.44 -11.16
N TYR A 357 30.76 -10.53 -11.92
CA TYR A 357 30.36 -10.49 -13.32
C TYR A 357 28.91 -10.08 -13.42
N PHE A 358 28.64 -8.90 -13.97
CA PHE A 358 27.26 -8.43 -14.21
C PHE A 358 26.79 -8.85 -15.61
N PRO A 359 25.61 -9.50 -15.75
CA PRO A 359 24.99 -9.72 -17.06
C PRO A 359 24.63 -8.38 -17.73
N GLN A 360 24.75 -8.31 -19.07
CA GLN A 360 24.50 -7.08 -19.85
C GLN A 360 23.12 -6.43 -19.63
N ASP A 361 22.10 -7.16 -19.18
CA ASP A 361 20.75 -6.65 -18.88
C ASP A 361 20.62 -5.88 -17.55
N SER A 362 21.65 -5.87 -16.70
CA SER A 362 21.64 -5.17 -15.42
C SER A 362 22.05 -3.69 -15.51
N TYR A 363 22.53 -3.22 -16.66
CA TYR A 363 22.96 -1.82 -16.84
C TYR A 363 21.81 -0.79 -16.69
N LYS A 364 20.57 -1.16 -16.93
CA LYS A 364 19.40 -0.24 -16.81
C LYS A 364 19.04 0.13 -15.37
N ASN A 365 19.52 -0.62 -14.36
CA ASN A 365 19.20 -0.39 -12.96
C ASN A 365 20.30 0.34 -12.18
N TYR A 366 21.46 0.60 -12.79
CA TYR A 366 22.62 1.19 -12.11
C TYR A 366 22.75 2.73 -12.23
N TYR A 367 21.87 3.41 -12.94
CA TYR A 367 21.74 4.84 -12.74
C TYR A 367 20.97 5.07 -11.43
N LYS A 368 21.63 4.82 -10.28
CA LYS A 368 21.20 5.40 -9.02
C LYS A 368 21.02 6.89 -9.29
N LYS A 369 19.84 7.44 -8.98
CA LYS A 369 19.68 8.89 -8.96
C LYS A 369 20.84 9.43 -8.11
N PRO A 370 21.58 10.42 -8.58
CA PRO A 370 22.67 10.99 -7.81
C PRO A 370 22.13 11.40 -6.44
N TYR A 371 22.92 11.19 -5.39
CA TYR A 371 22.53 11.63 -4.05
C TYR A 371 22.23 13.14 -4.06
N PRO A 372 21.23 13.62 -3.31
CA PRO A 372 20.91 15.03 -3.31
C PRO A 372 22.08 15.83 -2.73
N LYS A 373 22.41 16.96 -3.35
CA LYS A 373 23.44 17.90 -2.83
C LYS A 373 23.05 18.48 -1.48
N THR A 374 21.74 18.60 -1.22
CA THR A 374 21.16 19.06 0.04
C THR A 374 20.14 18.04 0.48
N VAL A 375 20.28 17.56 1.73
CA VAL A 375 19.38 16.55 2.32
C VAL A 375 18.25 17.28 3.05
N THR A 376 17.01 17.04 2.62
CA THR A 376 15.81 17.49 3.35
C THR A 376 15.40 16.51 4.43
N LYS A 377 14.58 16.96 5.39
CA LYS A 377 14.03 16.11 6.46
C LYS A 377 13.17 14.97 5.88
N GLU A 378 12.40 15.26 4.81
CA GLU A 378 11.57 14.28 4.11
C GLU A 378 12.42 13.22 3.42
N TYR A 379 13.50 13.63 2.77
CA TYR A 379 14.46 12.71 2.17
C TYR A 379 15.12 11.83 3.24
N ALA A 380 15.63 12.43 4.33
CA ALA A 380 16.23 11.70 5.43
C ALA A 380 15.25 10.67 6.03
N LYS A 381 13.98 11.07 6.22
CA LYS A 381 12.92 10.14 6.67
C LYS A 381 12.75 8.97 5.72
N ASP A 382 12.59 9.23 4.41
CA ASP A 382 12.35 8.19 3.41
C ASP A 382 13.53 7.21 3.32
N ILE A 383 14.75 7.73 3.27
CA ILE A 383 15.94 6.90 3.07
C ILE A 383 16.31 6.09 4.34
N ILE A 384 16.19 6.68 5.53
CA ILE A 384 16.43 5.96 6.79
C ILE A 384 15.39 4.85 7.00
N LEU A 385 14.12 5.09 6.68
CA LEU A 385 13.10 4.04 6.75
C LEU A 385 13.36 2.92 5.72
N LYS A 386 13.81 3.25 4.52
CA LYS A 386 14.22 2.26 3.51
C LYS A 386 15.41 1.43 4.01
N MET A 387 16.44 2.07 4.58
CA MET A 387 17.60 1.40 5.16
C MET A 387 17.20 0.46 6.29
N LEU A 388 16.35 0.91 7.21
CA LEU A 388 15.87 0.07 8.33
C LEU A 388 15.14 -1.20 7.84
N ASN A 389 14.43 -1.13 6.74
CA ASN A 389 13.64 -2.23 6.20
C ASN A 389 14.40 -3.10 5.18
N ALA A 390 15.49 -2.62 4.61
CA ALA A 390 16.26 -3.33 3.60
C ALA A 390 17.22 -4.35 4.22
N LYS A 391 17.76 -5.24 3.37
CA LYS A 391 18.85 -6.16 3.72
C LYS A 391 20.08 -5.34 4.13
N ASN A 392 20.81 -5.82 5.14
CA ASN A 392 22.10 -5.22 5.55
C ASN A 392 23.01 -5.01 4.35
N LYS A 393 23.75 -3.93 4.34
CA LYS A 393 24.68 -3.52 3.27
C LYS A 393 24.01 -3.07 1.96
N THR A 394 22.69 -2.83 1.96
CA THR A 394 21.97 -2.29 0.79
C THR A 394 22.09 -0.76 0.69
N PHE A 395 22.11 -0.07 1.83
CA PHE A 395 22.17 1.38 1.95
C PHE A 395 23.42 1.78 2.72
N LEU A 396 24.59 1.64 2.10
CA LEU A 396 25.89 1.71 2.79
C LEU A 396 26.12 3.04 3.51
N TYR A 397 25.87 4.17 2.86
CA TYR A 397 26.11 5.51 3.46
C TYR A 397 25.09 5.84 4.55
N GLU A 398 23.87 5.42 4.37
CA GLU A 398 22.82 5.57 5.36
C GLU A 398 23.07 4.68 6.59
N GLU A 399 23.58 3.46 6.38
CA GLU A 399 24.02 2.57 7.46
C GLU A 399 25.23 3.15 8.20
N MET A 400 26.20 3.75 7.50
CA MET A 400 27.33 4.45 8.11
C MET A 400 26.86 5.68 8.90
N ALA A 401 25.93 6.46 8.37
CA ALA A 401 25.34 7.60 9.06
C ALA A 401 24.60 7.15 10.33
N PHE A 402 23.81 6.08 10.26
CA PHE A 402 23.11 5.54 11.41
C PHE A 402 24.11 5.01 12.46
N LYS A 403 25.10 4.22 12.04
CA LYS A 403 26.14 3.64 12.90
C LYS A 403 27.00 4.72 13.57
N SER A 404 27.27 5.85 12.90
CA SER A 404 28.05 6.95 13.48
C SER A 404 27.32 7.65 14.63
N LEU A 405 26.00 7.68 14.64
CA LEU A 405 25.17 8.25 15.69
C LEU A 405 24.79 7.24 16.77
N TYR A 406 24.50 6.01 16.37
CA TYR A 406 23.93 4.95 17.22
C TYR A 406 24.58 3.59 16.94
N PRO A 407 25.87 3.39 17.27
CA PRO A 407 26.62 2.18 16.90
C PRO A 407 26.05 0.89 17.49
N THR A 408 25.68 0.88 18.78
CA THR A 408 25.20 -0.34 19.44
C THR A 408 23.75 -0.65 19.08
N ILE A 409 22.92 0.38 18.85
CA ILE A 409 21.56 0.20 18.33
C ILE A 409 21.62 -0.32 16.88
N PHE A 410 22.54 0.17 16.05
CA PHE A 410 22.74 -0.34 14.70
C PHE A 410 23.14 -1.82 14.70
N GLU A 411 24.04 -2.22 15.61
CA GLU A 411 24.42 -3.63 15.78
C GLU A 411 23.22 -4.50 16.17
N PHE A 412 22.39 -4.02 17.11
CA PHE A 412 21.16 -4.69 17.50
C PHE A 412 20.21 -4.91 16.31
N ILE A 413 19.95 -3.86 15.52
CA ILE A 413 19.11 -3.94 14.32
C ILE A 413 19.72 -4.92 13.30
N SER A 414 21.02 -4.82 13.07
CA SER A 414 21.73 -5.64 12.08
C SER A 414 21.68 -7.13 12.41
N LYS A 415 21.79 -7.50 13.69
CA LYS A 415 21.63 -8.89 14.15
C LYS A 415 20.22 -9.42 13.95
N ILE A 416 19.18 -8.61 14.20
CA ILE A 416 17.79 -9.02 13.91
C ILE A 416 17.60 -9.32 12.41
N LYS A 417 18.26 -8.55 11.54
CA LYS A 417 18.18 -8.66 10.09
C LYS A 417 19.07 -9.75 9.49
N GLU A 418 19.98 -10.35 10.25
CA GLU A 418 21.04 -11.22 9.77
C GLU A 418 20.53 -12.44 8.98
N LYS A 419 19.55 -13.17 9.48
CA LYS A 419 18.98 -14.34 8.81
C LYS A 419 17.93 -13.95 7.77
N HIS A 420 17.02 -13.06 8.13
CA HIS A 420 15.93 -12.57 7.29
C HIS A 420 15.73 -11.10 7.57
N HIS A 421 16.00 -10.25 6.61
CA HIS A 421 15.95 -8.80 6.79
C HIS A 421 14.55 -8.28 7.14
N GLU A 422 13.51 -8.96 6.69
CA GLU A 422 12.12 -8.64 7.01
C GLU A 422 11.75 -8.84 8.49
N HIS A 423 12.54 -9.57 9.28
CA HIS A 423 12.27 -9.80 10.70
C HIS A 423 12.20 -8.51 11.51
N PHE A 424 13.10 -7.56 11.22
CA PHE A 424 13.07 -6.26 11.91
C PHE A 424 11.80 -5.49 11.60
N SER A 425 11.43 -5.40 10.32
CA SER A 425 10.19 -4.74 9.90
C SER A 425 8.97 -5.39 10.53
N HIS A 426 8.85 -6.71 10.45
CA HIS A 426 7.73 -7.42 11.05
C HIS A 426 7.65 -7.19 12.56
N LEU A 427 8.79 -7.19 13.26
CA LEU A 427 8.84 -6.92 14.70
C LEU A 427 8.29 -5.53 15.02
N MET A 428 8.79 -4.49 14.33
CA MET A 428 8.35 -3.12 14.59
C MET A 428 6.86 -2.94 14.29
N LEU A 429 6.38 -3.50 13.17
CA LEU A 429 4.97 -3.42 12.78
C LEU A 429 4.05 -4.19 13.76
N GLN A 430 4.50 -5.31 14.28
CA GLN A 430 3.74 -6.08 15.27
C GLN A 430 3.67 -5.36 16.63
N ILE A 431 4.76 -4.73 17.08
CA ILE A 431 4.76 -3.92 18.31
C ILE A 431 3.82 -2.72 18.13
N GLU A 432 3.95 -1.97 17.04
CA GLU A 432 3.05 -0.88 16.69
C GLU A 432 1.58 -1.33 16.70
N SER A 433 1.30 -2.41 15.99
CA SER A 433 -0.04 -2.98 15.89
C SER A 433 -0.60 -3.41 17.26
N TYR A 434 0.23 -3.94 18.14
CA TYR A 434 -0.19 -4.28 19.49
C TYR A 434 -0.68 -3.04 20.24
N PHE A 435 0.13 -1.96 20.27
CA PHE A 435 -0.25 -0.73 20.96
C PHE A 435 -1.46 -0.07 20.31
N MET A 436 -1.47 0.05 18.98
CA MET A 436 -2.54 0.75 18.28
C MET A 436 -3.87 0.00 18.31
N LEU A 437 -3.87 -1.31 18.06
CA LEU A 437 -5.12 -2.09 17.93
C LEU A 437 -5.59 -2.67 19.27
N LYS A 438 -4.69 -3.33 20.03
CA LYS A 438 -5.08 -4.04 21.24
C LYS A 438 -5.18 -3.12 22.46
N ILE A 439 -4.43 -2.02 22.47
CA ILE A 439 -4.44 -1.06 23.58
C ILE A 439 -5.29 0.16 23.21
N VAL A 440 -4.82 1.01 22.30
CA VAL A 440 -5.46 2.30 22.01
C VAL A 440 -6.88 2.11 21.45
N ALA A 441 -7.03 1.41 20.32
CA ALA A 441 -8.32 1.27 19.64
C ALA A 441 -9.36 0.55 20.52
N ARG A 442 -8.96 -0.52 21.22
CA ARG A 442 -9.87 -1.27 22.10
C ARG A 442 -10.30 -0.45 23.30
N ARG A 443 -9.38 0.27 23.96
CA ARG A 443 -9.72 1.14 25.10
C ARG A 443 -10.55 2.35 24.66
N LEU A 444 -10.25 2.93 23.48
CA LEU A 444 -11.03 4.02 22.90
C LEU A 444 -12.49 3.58 22.70
N LYS A 445 -12.70 2.42 22.08
CA LYS A 445 -14.04 1.85 21.89
C LYS A 445 -14.77 1.61 23.20
N ASN A 446 -14.09 1.05 24.19
CA ASN A 446 -14.69 0.76 25.49
C ASN A 446 -15.11 2.03 26.24
N LYS A 447 -14.27 3.08 26.19
CA LYS A 447 -14.51 4.35 26.88
C LYS A 447 -15.52 5.23 26.14
N PHE A 448 -15.42 5.30 24.83
CA PHE A 448 -16.21 6.20 23.97
C PHE A 448 -16.99 5.42 22.92
N LYS A 449 -17.99 4.66 23.33
CA LYS A 449 -18.74 3.71 22.48
C LYS A 449 -19.34 4.34 21.21
N LYS A 450 -19.66 5.65 21.23
CA LYS A 450 -20.32 6.37 20.13
C LYS A 450 -19.36 7.11 19.20
N VAL A 451 -18.10 7.32 19.61
CA VAL A 451 -17.09 8.03 18.83
C VAL A 451 -16.67 7.15 17.65
N PRO A 452 -16.86 7.62 16.42
CA PRO A 452 -16.40 6.88 15.25
C PRO A 452 -14.89 7.01 15.09
N PHE A 453 -14.22 5.89 14.74
CA PHE A 453 -12.82 5.94 14.39
C PHE A 453 -12.42 4.79 13.47
N PHE A 454 -11.34 5.01 12.72
CA PHE A 454 -10.69 4.02 11.87
C PHE A 454 -9.23 3.92 12.27
N THR A 455 -8.65 2.74 12.10
CA THR A 455 -7.21 2.54 12.29
C THR A 455 -6.49 2.58 10.93
N LEU A 456 -5.42 3.35 10.87
CA LEU A 456 -4.59 3.48 9.69
C LEU A 456 -3.12 3.33 10.11
N HIS A 457 -2.71 2.07 10.34
CA HIS A 457 -1.39 1.72 10.83
C HIS A 457 -1.08 2.36 12.20
N ASP A 458 -0.16 3.31 12.24
CA ASP A 458 0.25 4.11 13.41
C ASP A 458 -0.67 5.31 13.69
N CYS A 459 -1.77 5.44 12.93
CA CYS A 459 -2.74 6.52 13.07
C CYS A 459 -4.10 6.01 13.58
N ILE A 460 -4.79 6.89 14.32
CA ILE A 460 -6.24 6.82 14.53
C ILE A 460 -6.89 7.93 13.70
N CYS A 461 -7.85 7.57 12.86
CA CYS A 461 -8.62 8.53 12.09
C CYS A 461 -10.01 8.67 12.71
N THR A 462 -10.49 9.89 12.88
CA THR A 462 -11.81 10.18 13.45
C THR A 462 -12.44 11.40 12.78
N THR A 463 -13.69 11.71 13.09
CA THR A 463 -14.34 12.95 12.62
C THR A 463 -13.71 14.18 13.28
N GLU A 464 -13.79 15.31 12.60
CA GLU A 464 -13.22 16.58 13.09
C GLU A 464 -13.78 16.97 14.46
N SER A 465 -15.07 16.78 14.69
CA SER A 465 -15.73 17.04 15.98
C SER A 465 -15.16 16.22 17.15
N ASN A 466 -14.56 15.06 16.89
CA ASN A 466 -13.99 14.16 17.89
C ASN A 466 -12.45 14.21 17.96
N LEU A 467 -11.79 15.01 17.12
CA LEU A 467 -10.35 15.00 16.94
C LEU A 467 -9.57 15.25 18.25
N ASN A 468 -9.91 16.32 18.96
CA ASN A 468 -9.23 16.68 20.21
C ASN A 468 -9.43 15.63 21.31
N LEU A 469 -10.67 15.11 21.45
CA LEU A 469 -10.98 14.06 22.41
C LEU A 469 -10.15 12.80 22.18
N VAL A 470 -10.08 12.35 20.92
CA VAL A 470 -9.34 11.15 20.55
C VAL A 470 -7.83 11.35 20.65
N ASN A 471 -7.33 12.55 20.30
CA ASN A 471 -5.91 12.90 20.44
C ASN A 471 -5.45 12.85 21.91
N GLU A 472 -6.16 13.49 22.80
CA GLU A 472 -5.84 13.46 24.24
C GLU A 472 -5.90 12.03 24.79
N PHE A 473 -6.92 11.29 24.41
CA PHE A 473 -7.06 9.91 24.85
C PHE A 473 -5.91 9.04 24.35
N MET A 474 -5.54 9.13 23.07
CA MET A 474 -4.43 8.39 22.46
C MET A 474 -3.10 8.74 23.14
N LYS A 475 -2.83 10.04 23.30
CA LYS A 475 -1.63 10.56 23.97
C LYS A 475 -1.49 10.02 25.38
N ASN A 476 -2.50 10.15 26.22
CA ASN A 476 -2.51 9.69 27.60
C ASN A 476 -2.36 8.17 27.70
N THR A 477 -3.04 7.43 26.84
CA THR A 477 -2.96 5.97 26.79
C THR A 477 -1.56 5.51 26.42
N LEU A 478 -0.97 6.07 25.36
CA LEU A 478 0.37 5.72 24.92
C LEU A 478 1.44 6.13 25.95
N THR A 479 1.30 7.31 26.58
CA THR A 479 2.20 7.76 27.64
C THR A 479 2.25 6.74 28.80
N THR A 480 1.10 6.28 29.24
CA THR A 480 0.99 5.29 30.32
C THR A 480 1.62 3.95 29.94
N GLU A 481 1.38 3.49 28.71
CA GLU A 481 1.80 2.14 28.30
C GLU A 481 3.24 2.06 27.80
N LEU A 482 3.76 3.13 27.21
CA LEU A 482 5.15 3.20 26.74
C LEU A 482 6.13 3.63 27.83
N GLY A 483 5.65 4.33 28.88
CA GLY A 483 6.48 4.94 29.92
C GLY A 483 7.11 6.29 29.52
N PHE A 484 6.77 6.80 28.34
CA PHE A 484 7.17 8.12 27.83
C PHE A 484 6.08 8.68 26.91
N THR A 485 6.06 10.00 26.72
CA THR A 485 5.06 10.66 25.87
C THR A 485 5.55 10.72 24.43
N PRO A 486 4.94 9.96 23.48
CA PRO A 486 5.33 10.03 22.08
C PRO A 486 4.91 11.38 21.47
N VAL A 487 5.63 11.81 20.43
CA VAL A 487 5.23 12.98 19.62
C VAL A 487 4.08 12.57 18.71
N ILE A 488 2.94 13.24 18.88
CA ILE A 488 1.72 13.01 18.09
C ILE A 488 1.42 14.23 17.23
N LYS A 489 1.00 14.01 16.01
CA LYS A 489 0.58 15.04 15.05
C LYS A 489 -0.85 14.82 14.63
N MET A 490 -1.60 15.91 14.49
CA MET A 490 -2.95 15.91 13.92
C MET A 490 -2.88 16.45 12.51
N LYS A 491 -3.67 15.87 11.62
CA LYS A 491 -3.78 16.31 10.24
C LYS A 491 -5.21 16.15 9.74
N HIS A 492 -5.77 17.20 9.18
CA HIS A 492 -7.07 17.17 8.52
C HIS A 492 -6.93 16.64 7.09
N TRP A 493 -7.90 15.87 6.63
CA TRP A 493 -8.01 15.43 5.25
C TRP A 493 -8.82 16.47 4.46
N ILE A 494 -8.13 17.55 4.09
CA ILE A 494 -8.67 18.69 3.33
C ILE A 494 -7.90 18.89 2.03
#